data_74c39b7bbed4e387784e006adcc0d8c0
#
_entry.id   74c39b7bbed4e387784e006adcc0d8c0
#
_cell.length_a   1.000
_cell.length_b   1.000
_cell.length_c   1.000
_cell.angle_alpha   90.00
_cell.angle_beta   90.00
_cell.angle_gamma   90.00
#
_symmetry.space_group_name_H-M   'P 1'
#
loop_
_entity.id
_entity.type
_entity.pdbx_description
1 polymer ?
#
loop_
_entity_poly.entity_id
_entity_poly.type
_entity_poly.pdbx_seq_one_letter_code
_entity_poly.pdbx_strand_id
1 'polypeptide(L)'
;VTALIRSLGLLAMLLGSRAFATEAAPLDPQQSQVFRAWFVRMAQEQLTQGPSPRWYQQDCAGLVRFAANEALKVHDDKWLRSNGLSNRYLPPELPLSEAQRGLAQQWQQGGGKVGPYVNAIKLIQFNSHLVSRDVAQARPGDLMFFDQGDDQHLMIWMGRYIAYHTGTTTPTDNGMRSASLQQLMTWKDTRWVPDATNPNFIGVYRLNFLTQ
;
A
#
# COMPACT_ATOMS: atom_id res chain seq x y z
N VAL A 1 -79.23 -12.82 -8.44
CA VAL A 1 -78.40 -11.59 -8.73
C VAL A 1 -77.10 -11.76 -8.00
N THR A 2 -76.05 -12.21 -8.71
CA THR A 2 -74.71 -12.52 -8.15
C THR A 2 -73.76 -11.43 -8.59
N ALA A 3 -73.18 -10.68 -7.66
CA ALA A 3 -72.18 -9.63 -7.92
C ALA A 3 -70.82 -10.25 -7.85
N LEU A 4 -70.04 -10.11 -8.94
CA LEU A 4 -68.65 -10.55 -9.07
C LEU A 4 -67.72 -9.34 -8.62
N ILE A 5 -67.01 -9.51 -7.54
CA ILE A 5 -65.99 -8.56 -7.11
C ILE A 5 -64.64 -8.95 -7.77
N ARG A 6 -64.16 -8.11 -8.69
CA ARG A 6 -62.83 -8.25 -9.26
C ARG A 6 -61.81 -7.54 -8.36
N SER A 7 -60.92 -8.32 -7.74
CA SER A 7 -59.79 -7.82 -6.99
C SER A 7 -58.66 -7.49 -7.98
N LEU A 8 -58.33 -6.22 -8.10
CA LEU A 8 -57.12 -5.73 -8.82
C LEU A 8 -55.93 -5.83 -7.88
N GLY A 9 -55.06 -6.79 -8.11
CA GLY A 9 -53.77 -6.88 -7.41
C GLY A 9 -52.77 -5.87 -7.97
N LEU A 10 -52.41 -4.91 -7.16
CA LEU A 10 -51.34 -3.93 -7.46
C LEU A 10 -49.99 -4.57 -7.21
N LEU A 11 -49.27 -5.00 -8.28
CA LEU A 11 -47.93 -5.52 -8.22
C LEU A 11 -46.93 -4.32 -8.17
N ALA A 12 -46.50 -3.96 -6.96
CA ALA A 12 -45.46 -2.96 -6.75
C ALA A 12 -44.10 -3.56 -7.14
N MET A 13 -43.55 -3.18 -8.31
CA MET A 13 -42.19 -3.47 -8.68
C MET A 13 -41.26 -2.60 -7.82
N LEU A 14 -40.60 -3.19 -6.85
CA LEU A 14 -39.46 -2.62 -6.14
C LEU A 14 -38.26 -2.60 -7.09
N LEU A 15 -38.08 -1.49 -7.77
CA LEU A 15 -36.82 -1.16 -8.46
C LEU A 15 -35.75 -0.94 -7.39
N GLY A 16 -35.07 -2.01 -7.02
CA GLY A 16 -33.87 -1.92 -6.20
C GLY A 16 -32.78 -1.19 -6.96
N SER A 17 -32.55 0.09 -6.66
CA SER A 17 -31.37 0.83 -7.13
C SER A 17 -30.14 0.12 -6.60
N ARG A 18 -29.48 -0.68 -7.44
CA ARG A 18 -28.12 -1.14 -7.18
C ARG A 18 -27.23 0.10 -7.27
N ALA A 19 -26.84 0.65 -6.13
CA ALA A 19 -25.73 1.59 -6.07
C ALA A 19 -24.51 0.83 -6.58
N PHE A 20 -24.10 1.10 -7.82
CA PHE A 20 -22.77 0.70 -8.30
C PHE A 20 -21.79 1.45 -7.43
N ALA A 21 -21.01 0.74 -6.63
CA ALA A 21 -19.86 1.32 -5.97
C ALA A 21 -18.97 1.91 -7.07
N THR A 22 -18.88 3.23 -7.13
CA THR A 22 -18.00 3.92 -8.08
C THR A 22 -16.58 3.47 -7.72
N GLU A 23 -15.91 2.79 -8.64
CA GLU A 23 -14.51 2.43 -8.48
C GLU A 23 -13.72 3.70 -8.17
N ALA A 24 -12.89 3.66 -7.11
CA ALA A 24 -12.15 4.84 -6.67
C ALA A 24 -11.18 5.27 -7.78
N ALA A 25 -11.28 6.52 -8.20
CA ALA A 25 -10.37 7.07 -9.19
C ALA A 25 -8.91 7.03 -8.68
N PRO A 26 -7.92 6.76 -9.52
CA PRO A 26 -6.52 6.90 -9.18
C PRO A 26 -6.21 8.30 -8.63
N LEU A 27 -5.12 8.42 -7.89
CA LEU A 27 -4.62 9.72 -7.44
C LEU A 27 -4.11 10.52 -8.65
N ASP A 28 -4.44 11.78 -8.72
CA ASP A 28 -3.86 12.68 -9.72
C ASP A 28 -2.35 12.90 -9.47
N PRO A 29 -1.60 13.58 -10.36
CA PRO A 29 -0.16 13.77 -10.20
C PRO A 29 0.22 14.49 -8.91
N GLN A 30 -0.54 15.51 -8.48
CA GLN A 30 -0.28 16.24 -7.25
C GLN A 30 -0.60 15.39 -6.02
N GLN A 31 -1.75 14.71 -6.02
CA GLN A 31 -2.12 13.76 -4.97
C GLN A 31 -1.10 12.63 -4.87
N SER A 32 -0.62 12.08 -5.98
CA SER A 32 0.41 11.04 -6.01
C SER A 32 1.73 11.50 -5.40
N GLN A 33 2.15 12.74 -5.65
CA GLN A 33 3.36 13.31 -5.06
C GLN A 33 3.21 13.46 -3.54
N VAL A 34 2.10 14.00 -3.07
CA VAL A 34 1.83 14.18 -1.63
C VAL A 34 1.66 12.84 -0.93
N PHE A 35 0.94 11.88 -1.56
CA PHE A 35 0.84 10.50 -1.05
C PHE A 35 2.21 9.88 -0.84
N ARG A 36 3.13 9.97 -1.82
CA ARG A 36 4.49 9.43 -1.71
C ARG A 36 5.23 10.01 -0.50
N ALA A 37 5.08 11.31 -0.28
CA ALA A 37 5.71 11.96 0.87
C ALA A 37 5.17 11.42 2.20
N TRP A 38 3.85 11.23 2.33
CA TRP A 38 3.24 10.63 3.51
C TRP A 38 3.57 9.14 3.65
N PHE A 39 3.53 8.38 2.56
CA PHE A 39 3.86 6.95 2.55
C PHE A 39 5.30 6.69 3.04
N VAL A 40 6.26 7.43 2.48
CA VAL A 40 7.67 7.37 2.92
C VAL A 40 7.78 7.82 4.37
N ARG A 41 7.06 8.89 4.77
CA ARG A 41 7.06 9.36 6.16
C ARG A 41 6.57 8.28 7.11
N MET A 42 5.49 7.56 6.79
CA MET A 42 4.96 6.50 7.63
C MET A 42 5.91 5.32 7.74
N ALA A 43 6.56 4.91 6.65
CA ALA A 43 7.60 3.88 6.69
C ALA A 43 8.81 4.33 7.55
N GLN A 44 9.22 5.59 7.46
CA GLN A 44 10.28 6.18 8.28
C GLN A 44 9.92 6.14 9.77
N GLU A 45 8.68 6.44 10.14
CA GLU A 45 8.27 6.41 11.55
C GLU A 45 8.32 4.98 12.12
N GLN A 46 8.02 3.95 11.32
CA GLN A 46 8.17 2.56 11.77
C GLN A 46 9.65 2.19 12.01
N LEU A 47 10.59 2.77 11.25
CA LEU A 47 12.03 2.60 11.49
C LEU A 47 12.49 3.29 12.77
N THR A 48 11.98 4.48 13.05
CA THR A 48 12.48 5.31 14.18
C THR A 48 11.80 5.03 15.50
N GLN A 49 10.50 4.74 15.47
CA GLN A 49 9.68 4.51 16.68
C GLN A 49 9.41 3.01 16.94
N GLY A 50 9.75 2.16 15.98
CA GLY A 50 9.32 0.76 15.95
C GLY A 50 7.93 0.58 15.33
N PRO A 51 7.52 -0.68 15.09
CA PRO A 51 6.23 -1.01 14.54
C PRO A 51 5.07 -0.49 15.39
N SER A 52 4.15 0.23 14.76
CA SER A 52 2.93 0.71 15.41
C SER A 52 2.09 -0.46 15.94
N PRO A 53 1.49 -0.38 17.15
CA PRO A 53 0.58 -1.41 17.65
C PRO A 53 -0.67 -1.58 16.79
N ARG A 54 -0.98 -0.64 15.87
CA ARG A 54 -2.06 -0.75 14.90
C ARG A 54 -1.67 -1.53 13.64
N TRP A 55 -0.42 -1.88 13.47
CA TRP A 55 0.08 -2.69 12.37
C TRP A 55 0.07 -4.17 12.76
N TYR A 56 -1.02 -4.88 12.39
CA TYR A 56 -1.27 -6.26 12.84
C TYR A 56 -0.33 -7.29 12.21
N GLN A 57 0.02 -7.15 10.94
CA GLN A 57 0.85 -8.12 10.25
C GLN A 57 2.20 -7.51 9.95
N GLN A 58 3.14 -7.79 10.82
CA GLN A 58 4.51 -7.29 10.76
C GLN A 58 5.34 -8.15 9.83
N ASP A 59 5.15 -7.93 8.53
CA ASP A 59 5.91 -8.50 7.43
C ASP A 59 6.19 -7.42 6.36
N CYS A 60 6.94 -7.75 5.30
CA CYS A 60 7.31 -6.79 4.26
C CYS A 60 6.09 -6.22 3.52
N ALA A 61 5.09 -7.04 3.19
CA ALA A 61 3.85 -6.59 2.56
C ALA A 61 2.98 -5.80 3.53
N GLY A 62 2.98 -6.19 4.82
CA GLY A 62 2.31 -5.48 5.91
C GLY A 62 2.83 -4.07 6.09
N LEU A 63 4.15 -3.84 5.97
CA LEU A 63 4.73 -2.49 6.01
C LEU A 63 4.15 -1.61 4.89
N VAL A 64 4.08 -2.14 3.66
CA VAL A 64 3.50 -1.41 2.51
C VAL A 64 2.03 -1.10 2.76
N ARG A 65 1.22 -2.09 3.17
CA ARG A 65 -0.21 -1.90 3.44
C ARG A 65 -0.46 -0.90 4.57
N PHE A 66 0.28 -1.03 5.67
CA PHE A 66 0.17 -0.12 6.81
C PHE A 66 0.52 1.31 6.42
N ALA A 67 1.69 1.52 5.82
CA ALA A 67 2.14 2.85 5.41
C ALA A 67 1.19 3.49 4.38
N ALA A 68 0.67 2.72 3.41
CA ALA A 68 -0.30 3.21 2.43
C ALA A 68 -1.63 3.58 3.09
N ASN A 69 -2.13 2.75 4.00
CA ASN A 69 -3.37 3.01 4.71
C ASN A 69 -3.28 4.27 5.59
N GLU A 70 -2.17 4.42 6.32
CA GLU A 70 -1.95 5.61 7.15
C GLU A 70 -1.78 6.87 6.28
N ALA A 71 -1.08 6.78 5.13
CA ALA A 71 -0.88 7.91 4.22
C ALA A 71 -2.16 8.42 3.56
N LEU A 72 -3.19 7.59 3.43
CA LEU A 72 -4.49 7.97 2.83
C LEU A 72 -5.50 8.51 3.85
N LYS A 73 -5.20 8.49 5.13
CA LYS A 73 -6.09 9.03 6.18
C LYS A 73 -6.10 10.56 6.19
N VAL A 74 -7.06 11.12 6.91
CA VAL A 74 -7.03 12.53 7.32
C VAL A 74 -5.99 12.68 8.42
N HIS A 75 -5.04 13.58 8.23
CA HIS A 75 -3.94 13.82 9.18
C HIS A 75 -4.26 14.96 10.16
N ASP A 76 -5.40 14.81 10.85
CA ASP A 76 -5.82 15.76 11.88
C ASP A 76 -4.93 15.68 13.14
N ASP A 77 -5.09 16.61 14.07
CA ASP A 77 -4.33 16.69 15.30
C ASP A 77 -4.40 15.39 16.14
N LYS A 78 -5.55 14.70 16.12
CA LYS A 78 -5.71 13.44 16.84
C LYS A 78 -4.86 12.35 16.21
N TRP A 79 -4.91 12.26 14.87
CA TRP A 79 -4.10 11.30 14.12
C TRP A 79 -2.60 11.61 14.27
N LEU A 80 -2.19 12.88 14.19
CA LEU A 80 -0.80 13.31 14.37
C LEU A 80 -0.27 12.91 15.75
N ARG A 81 -1.02 13.18 16.82
CA ARG A 81 -0.65 12.78 18.17
C ARG A 81 -0.53 11.26 18.31
N SER A 82 -1.47 10.51 17.73
CA SER A 82 -1.46 9.03 17.81
C SER A 82 -0.31 8.38 17.04
N ASN A 83 0.33 9.10 16.14
CA ASN A 83 1.50 8.67 15.38
C ASN A 83 2.82 9.31 15.87
N GLY A 84 2.81 10.06 16.98
CA GLY A 84 4.00 10.73 17.49
C GLY A 84 4.56 11.81 16.56
N LEU A 85 3.71 12.39 15.72
CA LEU A 85 4.11 13.35 14.67
C LEU A 85 3.84 14.81 15.04
N SER A 86 3.29 15.09 16.22
CA SER A 86 3.05 16.46 16.69
C SER A 86 4.37 17.27 16.70
N ASN A 87 4.30 18.51 16.27
CA ASN A 87 5.45 19.45 16.21
C ASN A 87 6.58 19.03 15.26
N ARG A 88 6.32 18.19 14.26
CA ARG A 88 7.27 17.77 13.23
C ARG A 88 7.02 18.52 11.92
N TYR A 89 8.08 18.65 11.10
CA TYR A 89 7.89 19.03 9.70
C TYR A 89 7.16 17.89 8.95
N LEU A 90 5.99 18.20 8.42
CA LEU A 90 5.07 17.24 7.81
C LEU A 90 4.86 17.56 6.34
N PRO A 91 4.58 16.55 5.50
CA PRO A 91 4.02 16.79 4.18
C PRO A 91 2.72 17.60 4.25
N PRO A 92 2.33 18.32 3.19
CA PRO A 92 1.02 18.98 3.16
C PRO A 92 -0.10 17.95 3.28
N GLU A 93 -1.29 18.41 3.74
CA GLU A 93 -2.46 17.54 3.78
C GLU A 93 -2.86 17.10 2.37
N LEU A 94 -3.33 15.86 2.27
CA LEU A 94 -3.70 15.20 1.02
C LEU A 94 -5.21 15.33 0.78
N PRO A 95 -5.66 16.21 -0.15
CA PRO A 95 -7.08 16.40 -0.44
C PRO A 95 -7.61 15.21 -1.26
N LEU A 96 -8.21 14.24 -0.58
CA LEU A 96 -8.77 13.03 -1.16
C LEU A 96 -10.28 12.96 -1.02
N SER A 97 -10.95 12.37 -2.01
CA SER A 97 -12.33 11.92 -1.86
C SER A 97 -12.40 10.75 -0.86
N GLU A 98 -13.60 10.48 -0.34
CA GLU A 98 -13.81 9.35 0.56
C GLU A 98 -13.45 8.00 -0.11
N ALA A 99 -13.78 7.84 -1.39
CA ALA A 99 -13.41 6.66 -2.17
C ALA A 99 -11.88 6.49 -2.29
N GLN A 100 -11.15 7.58 -2.54
CA GLN A 100 -9.68 7.54 -2.60
C GLN A 100 -9.04 7.22 -1.24
N ARG A 101 -9.63 7.68 -0.12
CA ARG A 101 -9.18 7.30 1.22
C ARG A 101 -9.31 5.81 1.50
N GLY A 102 -10.26 5.15 0.85
CA GLY A 102 -10.48 3.70 0.93
C GLY A 102 -9.55 2.84 0.08
N LEU A 103 -8.69 3.40 -0.78
CA LEU A 103 -7.86 2.64 -1.73
C LEU A 103 -7.01 1.54 -1.04
N ALA A 104 -6.39 1.85 0.09
CA ALA A 104 -5.58 0.86 0.82
C ALA A 104 -6.40 -0.15 1.65
N GLN A 105 -7.72 -0.14 1.54
CA GLN A 105 -8.64 -1.15 2.08
C GLN A 105 -9.24 -2.06 1.00
N GLN A 106 -8.95 -1.77 -0.27
CA GLN A 106 -9.54 -2.42 -1.45
C GLN A 106 -8.47 -3.03 -2.36
N TRP A 107 -7.47 -3.67 -1.76
CA TRP A 107 -6.43 -4.37 -2.52
C TRP A 107 -7.05 -5.51 -3.33
N GLN A 108 -6.70 -5.59 -4.61
CA GLN A 108 -7.08 -6.69 -5.49
C GLN A 108 -6.40 -7.98 -5.03
N GLN A 109 -7.22 -9.02 -4.78
CA GLN A 109 -6.75 -10.33 -4.30
C GLN A 109 -6.72 -11.39 -5.39
N GLY A 110 -7.14 -11.02 -6.62
CA GLY A 110 -7.37 -11.93 -7.73
C GLY A 110 -8.80 -12.50 -7.74
N GLY A 111 -9.25 -12.96 -8.92
CA GLY A 111 -10.60 -13.49 -9.08
C GLY A 111 -11.74 -12.50 -8.78
N GLY A 112 -11.50 -11.20 -8.98
CA GLY A 112 -12.48 -10.14 -8.72
C GLY A 112 -12.72 -9.83 -7.24
N LYS A 113 -11.94 -10.40 -6.34
CA LYS A 113 -12.03 -10.12 -4.89
C LYS A 113 -11.15 -8.95 -4.51
N VAL A 114 -11.66 -8.11 -3.62
CA VAL A 114 -10.94 -7.00 -3.00
C VAL A 114 -11.01 -7.10 -1.47
N GLY A 115 -10.03 -6.49 -0.78
CA GLY A 115 -10.04 -6.47 0.68
C GLY A 115 -8.81 -5.77 1.25
N PRO A 116 -8.77 -5.62 2.57
CA PRO A 116 -7.70 -4.88 3.24
C PRO A 116 -6.36 -5.64 3.31
N TYR A 117 -6.34 -6.91 2.92
CA TYR A 117 -5.18 -7.78 3.04
C TYR A 117 -4.76 -8.38 1.69
N VAL A 118 -3.46 -8.27 1.40
CA VAL A 118 -2.77 -9.01 0.32
C VAL A 118 -1.35 -9.33 0.77
N ASN A 119 -0.80 -10.46 0.31
CA ASN A 119 0.61 -10.79 0.47
C ASN A 119 1.48 -10.09 -0.59
N ALA A 120 2.82 -10.27 -0.51
CA ALA A 120 3.78 -9.62 -1.38
C ALA A 120 3.50 -9.88 -2.87
N ILE A 121 3.30 -11.15 -3.25
CA ILE A 121 3.08 -11.52 -4.66
C ILE A 121 1.81 -10.89 -5.23
N LYS A 122 0.70 -10.85 -4.48
CA LYS A 122 -0.54 -10.23 -4.93
C LYS A 122 -0.47 -8.71 -4.96
N LEU A 123 0.33 -8.09 -4.07
CA LEU A 123 0.63 -6.66 -4.12
C LEU A 123 1.26 -6.31 -5.46
N ILE A 124 2.22 -7.12 -5.89
CA ILE A 124 2.93 -6.92 -7.16
C ILE A 124 2.05 -7.26 -8.37
N GLN A 125 1.41 -8.43 -8.38
CA GLN A 125 0.68 -8.92 -9.56
C GLN A 125 -0.59 -8.13 -9.87
N PHE A 126 -1.31 -7.67 -8.86
CA PHE A 126 -2.64 -7.09 -9.04
C PHE A 126 -2.73 -5.61 -8.65
N ASN A 127 -1.78 -5.12 -7.84
CA ASN A 127 -1.88 -3.78 -7.24
C ASN A 127 -0.71 -2.87 -7.60
N SER A 128 0.20 -3.34 -8.44
CA SER A 128 1.38 -2.59 -8.87
C SER A 128 1.68 -2.86 -10.35
N HIS A 129 2.46 -1.99 -10.95
CA HIS A 129 3.02 -2.20 -12.29
C HIS A 129 4.54 -2.05 -12.26
N LEU A 130 5.21 -2.75 -13.15
CA LEU A 130 6.66 -2.66 -13.31
C LEU A 130 7.04 -1.26 -13.84
N VAL A 131 7.95 -0.60 -13.16
CA VAL A 131 8.57 0.65 -13.60
C VAL A 131 9.82 0.36 -14.41
N SER A 132 10.76 -0.40 -13.84
CA SER A 132 12.04 -0.73 -14.45
C SER A 132 12.76 -1.83 -13.66
N ARG A 133 13.75 -2.46 -14.27
CA ARG A 133 14.78 -3.23 -13.56
C ARG A 133 16.03 -2.39 -13.21
N ASP A 134 16.06 -1.15 -13.67
CA ASP A 134 17.08 -0.17 -13.28
C ASP A 134 16.60 0.62 -12.07
N VAL A 135 17.27 0.46 -10.92
CA VAL A 135 16.95 1.14 -9.66
C VAL A 135 17.06 2.67 -9.78
N ALA A 136 17.84 3.18 -10.72
CA ALA A 136 17.94 4.63 -10.96
C ALA A 136 16.61 5.25 -11.41
N GLN A 137 15.67 4.45 -11.89
CA GLN A 137 14.33 4.90 -12.26
C GLN A 137 13.34 4.93 -11.09
N ALA A 138 13.76 4.43 -9.91
CA ALA A 138 12.91 4.41 -8.74
C ALA A 138 12.67 5.81 -8.18
N ARG A 139 11.43 6.09 -7.79
CA ARG A 139 11.02 7.30 -7.05
C ARG A 139 10.70 6.94 -5.60
N PRO A 140 10.83 7.87 -4.64
CA PRO A 140 10.42 7.60 -3.26
C PRO A 140 9.02 7.01 -3.19
N GLY A 141 8.87 5.92 -2.45
CA GLY A 141 7.61 5.17 -2.33
C GLY A 141 7.38 4.09 -3.40
N ASP A 142 8.30 3.91 -4.36
CA ASP A 142 8.30 2.73 -5.21
C ASP A 142 8.81 1.50 -4.43
N LEU A 143 8.45 0.32 -4.88
CA LEU A 143 8.74 -0.95 -4.24
C LEU A 143 9.80 -1.72 -5.02
N MET A 144 10.85 -2.16 -4.36
CA MET A 144 11.78 -3.14 -4.92
C MET A 144 11.24 -4.54 -4.59
N PHE A 145 11.05 -5.36 -5.61
CA PHE A 145 10.53 -6.72 -5.44
C PHE A 145 11.58 -7.76 -5.79
N PHE A 146 11.73 -8.70 -4.88
CA PHE A 146 12.58 -9.88 -5.00
C PHE A 146 11.73 -11.13 -4.90
N ASP A 147 12.01 -12.09 -5.79
CA ASP A 147 11.37 -13.41 -5.80
C ASP A 147 12.44 -14.49 -5.85
N GLN A 148 12.49 -15.31 -4.82
CA GLN A 148 13.41 -16.43 -4.70
C GLN A 148 12.67 -17.79 -4.77
N GLY A 149 11.48 -17.81 -5.39
CA GLY A 149 10.61 -18.96 -5.43
C GLY A 149 9.68 -19.01 -4.22
N ASP A 150 10.10 -19.68 -3.16
CA ASP A 150 9.27 -19.81 -1.95
C ASP A 150 9.31 -18.57 -1.05
N ASP A 151 10.27 -17.68 -1.25
CA ASP A 151 10.46 -16.46 -0.45
C ASP A 151 10.36 -15.21 -1.33
N GLN A 152 9.30 -14.43 -1.14
CA GLN A 152 9.09 -13.14 -1.79
C GLN A 152 9.30 -12.01 -0.82
N HIS A 153 10.01 -10.98 -1.26
CA HIS A 153 10.33 -9.85 -0.42
C HIS A 153 10.09 -8.50 -1.09
N LEU A 154 9.58 -7.55 -0.29
CA LEU A 154 9.36 -6.16 -0.68
C LEU A 154 10.21 -5.23 0.16
N MET A 155 10.84 -4.26 -0.50
CA MET A 155 11.54 -3.17 0.13
C MET A 155 11.00 -1.84 -0.41
N ILE A 156 10.73 -0.88 0.47
CA ILE A 156 10.27 0.46 0.06
C ILE A 156 11.48 1.34 -0.26
N TRP A 157 11.51 1.91 -1.46
CA TRP A 157 12.51 2.90 -1.82
C TRP A 157 12.21 4.25 -1.17
N MET A 158 13.09 4.72 -0.31
CA MET A 158 12.94 5.96 0.46
C MET A 158 13.60 7.18 -0.21
N GLY A 159 14.18 7.00 -1.41
CA GLY A 159 14.89 8.03 -2.16
C GLY A 159 16.42 7.99 -2.04
N ARG A 160 16.96 7.51 -0.93
CA ARG A 160 18.40 7.34 -0.70
C ARG A 160 18.77 6.00 -0.09
N TYR A 161 17.82 5.34 0.50
CA TYR A 161 17.97 4.05 1.18
C TYR A 161 16.66 3.28 1.03
N ILE A 162 16.65 2.02 1.42
CA ILE A 162 15.43 1.22 1.50
C ILE A 162 14.99 1.06 2.96
N ALA A 163 13.68 0.88 3.14
CA ALA A 163 13.08 0.42 4.38
C ALA A 163 12.35 -0.90 4.12
N TYR A 164 12.50 -1.86 5.02
CA TYR A 164 11.81 -3.15 4.92
C TYR A 164 11.61 -3.78 6.29
N HIS A 165 10.75 -4.80 6.35
CA HIS A 165 10.56 -5.65 7.51
C HIS A 165 10.98 -7.07 7.16
N THR A 166 11.77 -7.72 8.02
CA THR A 166 12.35 -9.06 7.75
C THR A 166 11.32 -10.19 7.71
N GLY A 167 10.08 -9.95 8.14
CA GLY A 167 9.07 -10.99 8.34
C GLY A 167 9.17 -11.74 9.66
N THR A 168 10.23 -11.49 10.43
CA THR A 168 10.48 -12.14 11.72
C THR A 168 10.65 -11.08 12.81
N THR A 169 10.05 -11.33 13.97
CA THR A 169 10.21 -10.52 15.18
C THR A 169 10.61 -11.39 16.36
N THR A 170 11.38 -10.82 17.30
CA THR A 170 11.72 -11.42 18.59
C THR A 170 11.51 -10.39 19.69
N PRO A 171 11.56 -10.74 20.97
CA PRO A 171 11.45 -9.77 22.06
C PRO A 171 12.49 -8.63 22.01
N THR A 172 13.63 -8.85 21.34
CA THR A 172 14.73 -7.89 21.21
C THR A 172 14.90 -7.35 19.79
N ASP A 173 14.09 -7.81 18.84
CA ASP A 173 14.19 -7.43 17.43
C ASP A 173 12.80 -7.24 16.83
N ASN A 174 12.49 -6.01 16.44
CA ASN A 174 11.21 -5.65 15.87
C ASN A 174 11.10 -5.91 14.34
N GLY A 175 12.13 -6.49 13.73
CA GLY A 175 12.15 -6.85 12.30
C GLY A 175 12.36 -5.68 11.33
N MET A 176 12.31 -4.42 11.77
CA MET A 176 12.51 -3.27 10.90
C MET A 176 13.99 -3.08 10.55
N ARG A 177 14.26 -2.80 9.28
CA ARG A 177 15.62 -2.60 8.74
C ARG A 177 15.64 -1.47 7.72
N SER A 178 16.82 -0.87 7.57
CA SER A 178 17.16 0.01 6.46
C SER A 178 18.56 -0.28 5.93
N ALA A 179 18.78 -0.01 4.65
CA ALA A 179 20.10 -0.07 4.03
C ALA A 179 20.18 0.98 2.91
N SER A 180 21.33 1.63 2.76
CA SER A 180 21.58 2.47 1.59
C SER A 180 21.70 1.61 0.32
N LEU A 181 21.53 2.21 -0.85
CA LEU A 181 21.75 1.48 -2.11
C LEU A 181 23.19 0.95 -2.19
N GLN A 182 24.17 1.74 -1.73
CA GLN A 182 25.57 1.31 -1.70
C GLN A 182 25.76 0.07 -0.81
N GLN A 183 25.12 0.01 0.36
CA GLN A 183 25.16 -1.16 1.23
C GLN A 183 24.53 -2.36 0.53
N LEU A 184 23.35 -2.19 -0.09
CA LEU A 184 22.67 -3.27 -0.82
C LEU A 184 23.54 -3.86 -1.93
N MET A 185 24.20 -3.02 -2.72
CA MET A 185 25.06 -3.45 -3.81
C MET A 185 26.31 -4.22 -3.34
N THR A 186 26.65 -4.15 -2.05
CA THR A 186 27.79 -4.83 -1.44
C THR A 186 27.41 -5.95 -0.48
N TRP A 187 26.13 -6.33 -0.43
CA TRP A 187 25.68 -7.41 0.45
C TRP A 187 26.32 -8.74 0.05
N LYS A 188 26.75 -9.49 1.08
CA LYS A 188 27.33 -10.83 0.89
C LYS A 188 26.33 -11.82 0.30
N ASP A 189 25.07 -11.70 0.70
CA ASP A 189 23.98 -12.45 0.09
C ASP A 189 23.50 -11.73 -1.17
N THR A 190 24.08 -12.13 -2.30
CA THR A 190 23.82 -11.49 -3.61
C THR A 190 22.40 -11.67 -4.11
N ARG A 191 21.61 -12.60 -3.50
CA ARG A 191 20.20 -12.78 -3.86
C ARG A 191 19.36 -11.51 -3.63
N TRP A 192 19.81 -10.63 -2.74
CA TRP A 192 19.13 -9.38 -2.38
C TRP A 192 19.75 -8.13 -3.04
N VAL A 193 20.71 -8.32 -3.93
CA VAL A 193 21.31 -7.18 -4.65
C VAL A 193 20.36 -6.72 -5.75
N PRO A 194 19.92 -5.43 -5.76
CA PRO A 194 18.98 -4.92 -6.73
C PRO A 194 19.66 -4.56 -8.06
N ASP A 195 20.23 -5.56 -8.71
CA ASP A 195 20.90 -5.44 -9.99
C ASP A 195 20.12 -6.20 -11.08
N ALA A 196 20.04 -5.64 -12.28
CA ALA A 196 19.29 -6.23 -13.40
C ALA A 196 19.82 -7.61 -13.82
N THR A 197 21.06 -7.96 -13.49
CA THR A 197 21.65 -9.28 -13.73
C THR A 197 21.28 -10.31 -12.65
N ASN A 198 20.82 -9.85 -11.48
CA ASN A 198 20.34 -10.74 -10.43
C ASN A 198 18.96 -11.31 -10.80
N PRO A 199 18.82 -12.64 -11.04
CA PRO A 199 17.54 -13.23 -11.43
C PRO A 199 16.46 -13.08 -10.35
N ASN A 200 16.84 -12.95 -9.08
CA ASN A 200 15.90 -12.79 -7.96
C ASN A 200 15.36 -11.35 -7.85
N PHE A 201 16.06 -10.36 -8.40
CA PHE A 201 15.55 -9.00 -8.46
C PHE A 201 14.60 -8.86 -9.64
N ILE A 202 13.32 -8.87 -9.38
CA ILE A 202 12.28 -8.78 -10.42
C ILE A 202 12.17 -7.35 -10.95
N GLY A 203 12.33 -6.35 -10.08
CA GLY A 203 12.37 -4.94 -10.49
C GLY A 203 11.80 -3.97 -9.46
N VAL A 204 11.68 -2.74 -9.93
CA VAL A 204 11.03 -1.63 -9.23
C VAL A 204 9.57 -1.55 -9.67
N TYR A 205 8.66 -1.52 -8.72
CA TYR A 205 7.21 -1.50 -8.94
C TYR A 205 6.59 -0.27 -8.32
N ARG A 206 5.47 0.16 -8.89
CA ARG A 206 4.69 1.30 -8.43
C ARG A 206 3.25 0.89 -8.21
N LEU A 207 2.64 1.37 -7.11
CA LEU A 207 1.23 1.11 -6.82
C LEU A 207 0.34 1.67 -7.93
N ASN A 208 -0.64 0.88 -8.39
CA ASN A 208 -1.47 1.19 -9.56
C ASN A 208 -2.32 2.46 -9.42
N PHE A 209 -2.66 2.84 -8.20
CA PHE A 209 -3.43 4.06 -7.98
C PHE A 209 -2.59 5.35 -8.03
N LEU A 210 -1.28 5.27 -8.23
CA LEU A 210 -0.39 6.41 -8.41
C LEU A 210 -0.26 6.75 -9.89
N THR A 211 -0.44 8.02 -10.22
CA THR A 211 -0.06 8.57 -11.51
C THR A 211 1.41 9.02 -11.50
N GLN A 212 1.98 9.19 -12.68
CA GLN A 212 3.41 9.53 -12.86
C GLN A 212 3.71 10.97 -12.49
#